data_31857936f0eac8b4b729dd3c459f93d9
#
_entry.id   31857936f0eac8b4b729dd3c459f93d9
#
_cell.length_a   1.000
_cell.length_b   1.000
_cell.length_c   1.000
_cell.angle_alpha   90.00
_cell.angle_beta   90.00
_cell.angle_gamma   90.00
#
_symmetry.space_group_name_H-M   'P 1'
#
loop_
_entity.id
_entity.type
_entity.pdbx_description
1 polymer ?
#
loop_
_entity_poly.entity_id
_entity_poly.type
_entity_poly.pdbx_seq_one_letter_code
_entity_poly.pdbx_strand_id
1 'polypeptide(L)'
;DDTVQTACEFMVKNKIGAVLVEKDEEFVGIWTERDLLRNITEEGFDLRTAKVGNYMTSPLHTAPHNTHAHKLEEMFLGLFVRHLVIEKEGHYIGFISIGDVLRASLIEKDRRFKEINTMVGWDYYENWKWGRKKKK
;
A
#
# COMPACT_ATOMS: atom_id res chain seq x y z
N ASP A 1 -8.32 11.52 -16.25
CA ASP A 1 -9.14 12.74 -16.01
C ASP A 1 -10.03 12.69 -14.77
N ASP A 2 -9.86 11.64 -13.94
CA ASP A 2 -10.69 11.44 -12.75
C ASP A 2 -10.42 12.48 -11.67
N THR A 3 -11.50 12.83 -10.95
CA THR A 3 -11.39 13.78 -9.84
C THR A 3 -10.85 13.09 -8.60
N VAL A 4 -10.33 13.89 -7.67
CA VAL A 4 -9.94 13.40 -6.34
C VAL A 4 -11.14 12.79 -5.62
N GLN A 5 -12.36 13.32 -5.79
CA GLN A 5 -13.57 12.72 -5.25
C GLN A 5 -13.78 11.29 -5.78
N THR A 6 -13.66 11.07 -7.08
CA THR A 6 -13.80 9.73 -7.69
C THR A 6 -12.77 8.76 -7.10
N ALA A 7 -11.52 9.20 -6.94
CA ALA A 7 -10.47 8.41 -6.31
C ALA A 7 -10.81 8.06 -4.85
N CYS A 8 -11.30 9.02 -4.06
CA CYS A 8 -11.74 8.80 -2.69
C CYS A 8 -12.87 7.76 -2.61
N GLU A 9 -13.90 7.89 -3.43
CA GLU A 9 -15.05 6.96 -3.47
C GLU A 9 -14.59 5.54 -3.82
N PHE A 10 -13.67 5.40 -4.77
CA PHE A 10 -13.06 4.13 -5.14
C PHE A 10 -12.28 3.51 -3.96
N MET A 11 -11.46 4.31 -3.26
CA MET A 11 -10.67 3.86 -2.12
C MET A 11 -11.56 3.40 -0.96
N VAL A 12 -12.60 4.16 -0.64
CA VAL A 12 -13.57 3.81 0.41
C VAL A 12 -14.30 2.52 0.07
N LYS A 13 -14.81 2.40 -1.16
CA LYS A 13 -15.53 1.20 -1.64
C LYS A 13 -14.67 -0.06 -1.54
N ASN A 14 -13.40 0.05 -1.90
CA ASN A 14 -12.46 -1.08 -1.95
C ASN A 14 -11.65 -1.25 -0.66
N LYS A 15 -11.81 -0.37 0.34
CA LYS A 15 -11.10 -0.38 1.63
C LYS A 15 -9.57 -0.36 1.44
N ILE A 16 -9.10 0.48 0.55
CA ILE A 16 -7.67 0.69 0.25
C ILE A 16 -7.26 2.13 0.54
N GLY A 17 -5.99 2.35 0.89
CA GLY A 17 -5.45 3.67 1.24
C GLY A 17 -4.64 4.35 0.13
N ALA A 18 -4.59 3.75 -1.06
CA ALA A 18 -3.85 4.30 -2.20
C ALA A 18 -4.46 3.85 -3.52
N VAL A 19 -4.23 4.64 -4.56
CA VAL A 19 -4.59 4.32 -5.95
C VAL A 19 -3.43 4.63 -6.87
N LEU A 20 -3.23 3.83 -7.90
CA LEU A 20 -2.35 4.15 -9.01
C LEU A 20 -3.09 5.03 -10.00
N VAL A 21 -2.41 6.04 -10.51
CA VAL A 21 -2.92 6.93 -11.54
C VAL A 21 -2.40 6.47 -12.88
N GLU A 22 -3.32 6.17 -13.78
CA GLU A 22 -3.04 5.70 -15.13
C GLU A 22 -3.25 6.81 -16.16
N LYS A 23 -2.36 6.85 -17.13
CA LYS A 23 -2.48 7.71 -18.31
C LYS A 23 -1.93 6.95 -19.51
N ASP A 24 -2.71 6.91 -20.59
CA ASP A 24 -2.33 6.26 -21.85
C ASP A 24 -1.90 4.77 -21.64
N GLU A 25 -2.66 4.04 -20.80
CA GLU A 25 -2.42 2.64 -20.41
C GLU A 25 -1.12 2.41 -19.60
N GLU A 26 -0.50 3.48 -19.09
CA GLU A 26 0.67 3.39 -18.22
C GLU A 26 0.40 4.00 -16.85
N PHE A 27 0.92 3.38 -15.79
CA PHE A 27 0.88 3.96 -14.45
C PHE A 27 1.92 5.06 -14.35
N VAL A 28 1.46 6.28 -14.07
CA VAL A 28 2.29 7.49 -14.07
C VAL A 28 2.51 8.09 -12.68
N GLY A 29 1.71 7.68 -11.70
CA GLY A 29 1.80 8.18 -10.34
C GLY A 29 1.01 7.35 -9.35
N ILE A 30 1.13 7.71 -8.09
CA ILE A 30 0.37 7.17 -6.97
C ILE A 30 -0.23 8.32 -6.16
N TRP A 31 -1.47 8.15 -5.72
CA TRP A 31 -2.14 9.08 -4.83
C TRP A 31 -2.73 8.32 -3.64
N THR A 32 -2.56 8.87 -2.42
CA THR A 32 -2.84 8.20 -1.17
C THR A 32 -3.74 9.03 -0.27
N GLU A 33 -4.34 8.40 0.75
CA GLU A 33 -5.10 9.10 1.78
C GLU A 33 -4.26 10.15 2.54
N ARG A 34 -2.94 9.99 2.64
CA ARG A 34 -2.04 11.01 3.19
C ARG A 34 -1.93 12.21 2.27
N ASP A 35 -1.94 11.99 0.96
CA ASP A 35 -1.94 13.08 -0.01
C ASP A 35 -3.24 13.86 0.07
N LEU A 36 -4.37 13.21 0.28
CA LEU A 36 -5.65 13.88 0.56
C LEU A 36 -5.52 14.84 1.75
N LEU A 37 -4.95 14.39 2.86
CA LEU A 37 -4.76 15.23 4.05
C LEU A 37 -3.91 16.49 3.77
N ARG A 38 -2.93 16.38 2.89
CA ARG A 38 -2.17 17.56 2.44
C ARG A 38 -3.01 18.45 1.53
N ASN A 39 -3.67 17.85 0.54
CA ASN A 39 -4.40 18.59 -0.47
C ASN A 39 -5.56 19.39 0.12
N ILE A 40 -6.30 18.87 1.10
CA ILE A 40 -7.41 19.60 1.73
C ILE A 40 -6.98 20.85 2.50
N THR A 41 -5.68 20.99 2.81
CA THR A 41 -5.13 22.18 3.46
C THR A 41 -4.66 23.26 2.46
N GLU A 42 -4.67 22.93 1.17
CA GLU A 42 -4.29 23.87 0.12
C GLU A 42 -5.43 24.84 -0.18
N GLU A 43 -5.10 26.13 -0.29
CA GLU A 43 -6.09 27.15 -0.61
C GLU A 43 -6.70 26.91 -1.99
N GLY A 44 -8.04 26.91 -2.06
CA GLY A 44 -8.77 26.69 -3.31
C GLY A 44 -8.92 25.22 -3.72
N PHE A 45 -8.46 24.27 -2.91
CA PHE A 45 -8.67 22.86 -3.20
C PHE A 45 -10.14 22.48 -3.05
N ASP A 46 -10.72 21.91 -4.12
CA ASP A 46 -12.05 21.27 -4.10
C ASP A 46 -11.93 19.90 -4.73
N LEU A 47 -12.16 18.86 -3.92
CA LEU A 47 -12.05 17.46 -4.33
C LEU A 47 -12.97 17.08 -5.51
N ARG A 48 -14.07 17.85 -5.73
CA ARG A 48 -15.02 17.61 -6.82
C ARG A 48 -14.49 18.06 -8.18
N THR A 49 -13.57 19.01 -8.18
CA THR A 49 -13.01 19.60 -9.40
C THR A 49 -11.53 19.31 -9.59
N ALA A 50 -10.82 19.07 -8.50
CA ALA A 50 -9.41 18.73 -8.52
C ALA A 50 -9.17 17.39 -9.26
N LYS A 51 -8.26 17.39 -10.22
CA LYS A 51 -7.87 16.20 -10.99
C LYS A 51 -6.78 15.45 -10.24
N VAL A 52 -6.96 14.14 -10.00
CA VAL A 52 -6.01 13.32 -9.24
C VAL A 52 -4.59 13.34 -9.83
N GLY A 53 -4.48 13.40 -11.15
CA GLY A 53 -3.20 13.51 -11.85
C GLY A 53 -2.39 14.75 -11.52
N ASN A 54 -3.02 15.84 -11.05
CA ASN A 54 -2.33 17.06 -10.64
C ASN A 54 -1.78 16.99 -9.20
N TYR A 55 -2.26 16.02 -8.42
CA TYR A 55 -1.95 15.87 -7.00
C TYR A 55 -1.21 14.57 -6.67
N MET A 56 -1.04 13.67 -7.66
CA MET A 56 -0.31 12.42 -7.50
C MET A 56 1.18 12.64 -7.22
N THR A 57 1.79 11.67 -6.58
CA THR A 57 3.25 11.57 -6.46
C THR A 57 3.83 10.88 -7.69
N SER A 58 4.82 11.51 -8.32
CA SER A 58 5.55 11.01 -9.49
C SER A 58 7.01 11.51 -9.42
N PRO A 59 8.02 10.75 -9.90
CA PRO A 59 7.93 9.41 -10.45
C PRO A 59 7.59 8.35 -9.39
N LEU A 60 7.18 7.16 -9.86
CA LEU A 60 6.88 6.02 -9.00
C LEU A 60 8.18 5.39 -8.46
N HIS A 61 8.18 5.00 -7.18
CA HIS A 61 9.20 4.12 -6.65
C HIS A 61 8.81 2.67 -6.94
N THR A 62 9.72 1.93 -7.56
CA THR A 62 9.44 0.58 -8.06
C THR A 62 10.36 -0.46 -7.46
N ALA A 63 9.90 -1.71 -7.45
CA ALA A 63 10.70 -2.87 -7.12
C ALA A 63 10.37 -4.02 -8.09
N PRO A 64 11.36 -4.85 -8.49
CA PRO A 64 11.12 -6.06 -9.25
C PRO A 64 10.22 -7.04 -8.50
N HIS A 65 9.35 -7.76 -9.23
CA HIS A 65 8.39 -8.71 -8.65
C HIS A 65 9.02 -9.86 -7.86
N ASN A 66 10.27 -10.17 -8.14
CA ASN A 66 11.03 -11.23 -7.46
C ASN A 66 11.92 -10.72 -6.31
N THR A 67 11.70 -9.50 -5.84
CA THR A 67 12.42 -8.93 -4.70
C THR A 67 12.01 -9.62 -3.40
N HIS A 68 12.99 -10.06 -2.62
CA HIS A 68 12.73 -10.68 -1.31
C HIS A 68 12.16 -9.68 -0.31
N ALA A 69 11.32 -10.18 0.61
CA ALA A 69 10.62 -9.35 1.59
C ALA A 69 11.57 -8.47 2.42
N HIS A 70 12.71 -9.00 2.90
CA HIS A 70 13.67 -8.22 3.68
C HIS A 70 14.30 -7.08 2.86
N LYS A 71 14.48 -7.26 1.55
CA LYS A 71 14.98 -6.20 0.67
C LYS A 71 13.94 -5.12 0.45
N LEU A 72 12.66 -5.50 0.36
CA LEU A 72 11.56 -4.54 0.31
C LEU A 72 11.49 -3.72 1.61
N GLU A 73 11.66 -4.36 2.78
CA GLU A 73 11.75 -3.66 4.07
C GLU A 73 12.85 -2.59 4.07
N GLU A 74 14.05 -2.93 3.58
CA GLU A 74 15.15 -1.98 3.44
C GLU A 74 14.80 -0.82 2.50
N MET A 75 14.13 -1.12 1.37
CA MET A 75 13.70 -0.09 0.42
C MET A 75 12.68 0.86 1.04
N PHE A 76 11.69 0.36 1.77
CA PHE A 76 10.73 1.20 2.49
C PHE A 76 11.42 2.13 3.49
N LEU A 77 12.37 1.62 4.25
CA LEU A 77 13.13 2.39 5.23
C LEU A 77 14.04 3.43 4.55
N GLY A 78 14.75 3.03 3.51
CA GLY A 78 15.71 3.89 2.81
C GLY A 78 15.06 5.01 2.00
N LEU A 79 13.92 4.72 1.37
CA LEU A 79 13.19 5.68 0.55
C LEU A 79 12.16 6.51 1.33
N PHE A 80 11.88 6.16 2.58
CA PHE A 80 10.83 6.79 3.39
C PHE A 80 9.45 6.80 2.72
N VAL A 81 9.18 5.81 1.88
CA VAL A 81 7.91 5.63 1.20
C VAL A 81 7.04 4.60 1.90
N ARG A 82 5.74 4.62 1.63
CA ARG A 82 4.77 3.66 2.19
C ARG A 82 4.28 2.65 1.18
N HIS A 83 4.49 2.91 -0.08
CA HIS A 83 4.06 2.08 -1.20
C HIS A 83 5.19 1.95 -2.21
N LEU A 84 5.35 0.75 -2.75
CA LEU A 84 6.24 0.45 -3.86
C LEU A 84 5.44 -0.17 -4.98
N VAL A 85 5.64 0.30 -6.19
CA VAL A 85 5.04 -0.30 -7.38
C VAL A 85 5.87 -1.50 -7.80
N ILE A 86 5.22 -2.58 -8.11
CA ILE A 86 5.88 -3.82 -8.50
C ILE A 86 5.93 -3.94 -10.01
N GLU A 87 7.13 -4.19 -10.50
CA GLU A 87 7.44 -4.34 -11.91
C GLU A 87 7.75 -5.80 -12.26
N LYS A 88 7.22 -6.24 -13.37
CA LYS A 88 7.52 -7.53 -13.99
C LYS A 88 7.67 -7.35 -15.49
N GLU A 89 8.84 -7.76 -16.03
CA GLU A 89 9.12 -7.73 -17.48
C GLU A 89 8.83 -6.37 -18.14
N GLY A 90 9.19 -5.28 -17.47
CA GLY A 90 8.98 -3.91 -17.95
C GLY A 90 7.56 -3.37 -17.78
N HIS A 91 6.66 -4.12 -17.14
CA HIS A 91 5.28 -3.71 -16.87
C HIS A 91 5.03 -3.57 -15.37
N TYR A 92 4.24 -2.58 -14.99
CA TYR A 92 3.76 -2.44 -13.61
C TYR A 92 2.56 -3.35 -13.39
N ILE A 93 2.65 -4.22 -12.38
CA ILE A 93 1.63 -5.24 -12.09
C ILE A 93 0.78 -4.93 -10.86
N GLY A 94 1.14 -3.90 -10.11
CA GLY A 94 0.42 -3.48 -8.92
C GLY A 94 1.34 -2.73 -7.96
N PHE A 95 0.89 -2.55 -6.73
CA PHE A 95 1.71 -1.97 -5.67
C PHE A 95 1.49 -2.70 -4.35
N ILE A 96 2.46 -2.56 -3.47
CA ILE A 96 2.43 -3.09 -2.11
C ILE A 96 2.69 -1.98 -1.10
N SER A 97 2.11 -2.13 0.08
CA SER A 97 2.38 -1.27 1.22
C SER A 97 3.43 -1.87 2.15
N ILE A 98 4.03 -1.01 2.99
CA ILE A 98 4.91 -1.50 4.07
C ILE A 98 4.18 -2.50 4.99
N GLY A 99 2.89 -2.30 5.24
CA GLY A 99 2.07 -3.22 6.03
C GLY A 99 1.95 -4.62 5.40
N ASP A 100 1.85 -4.69 4.08
CA ASP A 100 1.79 -5.97 3.35
C ASP A 100 3.10 -6.74 3.51
N VAL A 101 4.24 -6.05 3.38
CA VAL A 101 5.57 -6.66 3.53
C VAL A 101 5.82 -7.11 4.96
N LEU A 102 5.48 -6.30 5.96
CA LEU A 102 5.61 -6.68 7.38
C LEU A 102 4.76 -7.91 7.70
N ARG A 103 3.55 -7.99 7.16
CA ARG A 103 2.68 -9.16 7.35
C ARG A 103 3.28 -10.41 6.72
N ALA A 104 3.81 -10.32 5.51
CA ALA A 104 4.47 -11.42 4.83
C ALA A 104 5.72 -11.89 5.59
N SER A 105 6.54 -10.96 6.08
CA SER A 105 7.73 -11.26 6.89
C SER A 105 7.38 -11.95 8.21
N LEU A 106 6.32 -11.54 8.89
CA LEU A 106 5.86 -12.17 10.12
C LEU A 106 5.37 -13.60 9.88
N ILE A 107 4.64 -13.84 8.79
CA ILE A 107 4.17 -15.18 8.40
C ILE A 107 5.36 -16.09 8.10
N GLU A 108 6.37 -15.61 7.39
CA GLU A 108 7.58 -16.39 7.09
C GLU A 108 8.38 -16.73 8.34
N LYS A 109 8.60 -15.77 9.23
CA LYS A 109 9.28 -15.98 10.51
C LYS A 109 8.54 -17.01 11.38
N ASP A 110 7.22 -16.90 11.45
CA ASP A 110 6.42 -17.86 12.21
C ASP A 110 6.48 -19.28 11.63
N ARG A 111 6.47 -19.44 10.32
CA ARG A 111 6.67 -20.73 9.67
C ARG A 111 8.02 -21.35 10.05
N ARG A 112 9.11 -20.55 10.02
CA ARG A 112 10.45 -21.00 10.47
C ARG A 112 10.48 -21.37 11.95
N PHE A 113 9.82 -20.60 12.81
CA PHE A 113 9.70 -20.93 14.24
C PHE A 113 8.92 -22.21 14.49
N LYS A 114 7.87 -22.50 13.72
CA LYS A 114 7.13 -23.77 13.79
C LYS A 114 7.98 -24.97 13.36
N GLU A 115 8.81 -24.80 12.36
CA GLU A 115 9.75 -25.83 11.90
C GLU A 115 10.86 -26.10 12.94
N ILE A 116 11.25 -25.09 13.73
CA ILE A 116 12.34 -25.20 14.72
C ILE A 116 11.81 -25.53 16.13
N ASN A 117 10.63 -25.03 16.51
CA ASN A 117 10.06 -25.17 17.85
C ASN A 117 8.56 -25.39 17.80
N THR A 118 8.14 -26.61 18.15
CA THR A 118 6.73 -26.96 18.37
C THR A 118 6.09 -26.26 19.60
N MET A 119 6.78 -25.33 20.25
CA MET A 119 6.37 -24.76 21.54
C MET A 119 5.84 -23.32 21.52
N VAL A 120 5.91 -22.60 20.41
CA VAL A 120 5.32 -21.26 20.35
C VAL A 120 3.96 -21.36 19.68
N GLY A 121 2.90 -21.32 20.48
CA GLY A 121 1.53 -21.45 20.01
C GLY A 121 1.18 -20.36 19.00
N TRP A 122 0.73 -20.78 17.85
CA TRP A 122 0.17 -19.97 16.76
C TRP A 122 -1.02 -19.12 17.22
N ASP A 123 -1.65 -19.51 18.31
CA ASP A 123 -2.79 -18.82 18.94
C ASP A 123 -2.54 -17.34 19.24
N TYR A 124 -1.30 -16.95 19.48
CA TYR A 124 -0.95 -15.56 19.73
C TYR A 124 -1.20 -14.68 18.50
N TYR A 125 -0.86 -15.17 17.31
CA TYR A 125 -0.99 -14.40 16.07
C TYR A 125 -2.38 -14.55 15.43
N GLU A 126 -3.05 -15.68 15.59
CA GLU A 126 -4.42 -15.89 15.11
C GLU A 126 -5.44 -15.02 15.87
N ASN A 127 -5.18 -14.76 17.14
CA ASN A 127 -6.05 -13.95 17.99
C ASN A 127 -5.73 -12.45 17.92
N TRP A 128 -4.66 -12.04 17.25
CA TRP A 128 -4.29 -10.65 17.07
C TRP A 128 -5.08 -9.97 15.95
N LYS A 129 -6.39 -10.15 15.98
CA LYS A 129 -7.33 -9.39 15.14
C LYS A 129 -7.72 -8.14 15.91
N TRP A 130 -7.16 -7.03 15.54
CA TRP A 130 -7.55 -5.72 16.04
C TRP A 130 -9.08 -5.58 16.06
N GLY A 131 -9.66 -5.59 17.26
CA GLY A 131 -10.98 -5.03 17.53
C GLY A 131 -12.21 -5.76 17.01
N ARG A 132 -12.14 -6.97 16.50
CA ARG A 132 -13.37 -7.76 16.27
C ARG A 132 -13.82 -8.44 17.56
N LYS A 133 -14.50 -7.67 18.41
CA LYS A 133 -15.36 -8.28 19.43
C LYS A 133 -16.34 -9.20 18.71
N LYS A 134 -16.27 -10.49 18.96
CA LYS A 134 -17.37 -11.40 18.62
C LYS A 134 -18.59 -10.85 19.33
N LYS A 135 -19.56 -10.32 18.59
CA LYS A 135 -20.90 -10.14 19.12
C LYS A 135 -21.40 -11.57 19.44
N LYS A 136 -21.65 -11.79 20.70
CA LYS A 136 -22.46 -12.92 21.16
C LYS A 136 -23.85 -12.81 20.57
#